data_536bdd74f3a274f16f2659ea0b569129
#
_entry.id   536bdd74f3a274f16f2659ea0b569129
#
_cell.length_a   1.000
_cell.length_b   1.000
_cell.length_c   1.000
_cell.angle_alpha   90.00
_cell.angle_beta   90.00
_cell.angle_gamma   90.00
#
_symmetry.space_group_name_H-M   'P 1'
#
loop_
_entity.id
_entity.type
_entity.pdbx_description
1 polymer ?
#
loop_
_entity_poly.entity_id
_entity_poly.type
_entity_poly.pdbx_seq_one_letter_code
_entity_poly.pdbx_strand_id
1 'polypeptide(L)'
;VVVSGFLLAVTVSGLSACRSAPDVAAYVGDEQISVDELEAAVAERLSDEYLAPVVGDSTDELTRRVLGQLLEAEVHDAAAGRYDVSVSEGEVTRQVELLLGDDDPEQVYEQLAQQQGATAADLREGVRQLLLRREIAAAQGGAEGLEETALRARYDEVREQLAQVEFGYVTVPDQATADAVAAELTANPAGYPAVAARFPGQYTLAELDSAPAAQVPPALGQQLVTAAPGTAFTVPVPEAGGVVVAFRAGTTYPSFEELRPQLEAEAGQAVEEEVQPLLADVRDDLGITVNPRYGVLGEDGRLAPPTGGVVDIVGDGVAGPSAD
;
A
#
# COMPACT_ATOMS: atom_id res chain seq x y z
N VAL A 1 9.70 -53.07 -60.25
CA VAL A 1 9.07 -51.73 -60.31
C VAL A 1 9.16 -51.14 -58.92
N VAL A 2 10.13 -50.20 -58.77
CA VAL A 2 10.37 -49.45 -57.50
C VAL A 2 9.66 -48.10 -57.67
N VAL A 3 8.69 -47.82 -56.83
CA VAL A 3 8.05 -46.50 -56.79
C VAL A 3 8.63 -45.73 -55.60
N SER A 4 9.49 -44.78 -55.89
CA SER A 4 10.02 -43.82 -54.92
C SER A 4 8.95 -42.77 -54.60
N GLY A 5 8.43 -42.81 -53.39
CA GLY A 5 7.59 -41.74 -52.85
C GLY A 5 8.42 -40.57 -52.37
N PHE A 6 8.24 -39.43 -52.98
CA PHE A 6 8.87 -38.16 -52.56
C PHE A 6 8.02 -37.54 -51.45
N LEU A 7 8.53 -37.55 -50.23
CA LEU A 7 7.93 -36.88 -49.06
C LEU A 7 8.29 -35.39 -49.13
N LEU A 8 7.28 -34.57 -49.50
CA LEU A 8 7.42 -33.10 -49.50
C LEU A 8 7.22 -32.63 -48.04
N ALA A 9 8.31 -32.35 -47.32
CA ALA A 9 8.27 -31.68 -46.04
C ALA A 9 7.99 -30.19 -46.24
N VAL A 10 6.74 -29.79 -45.99
CA VAL A 10 6.36 -28.37 -45.89
C VAL A 10 6.85 -27.85 -44.55
N THR A 11 7.97 -27.15 -44.54
CA THR A 11 8.41 -26.33 -43.43
C THR A 11 7.52 -25.12 -43.37
N VAL A 12 6.56 -25.10 -42.46
CA VAL A 12 5.83 -23.88 -42.11
C VAL A 12 6.82 -23.03 -41.28
N SER A 13 7.56 -22.17 -42.00
CA SER A 13 8.30 -21.09 -41.35
C SER A 13 7.29 -20.12 -40.77
N GLY A 14 7.14 -20.12 -39.46
CA GLY A 14 6.32 -19.16 -38.75
C GLY A 14 6.77 -17.74 -39.08
N LEU A 15 6.03 -17.07 -39.94
CA LEU A 15 6.09 -15.64 -40.10
C LEU A 15 5.55 -15.02 -38.83
N SER A 16 6.48 -14.62 -37.93
CA SER A 16 6.21 -13.59 -36.93
C SER A 16 5.99 -12.28 -37.69
N ALA A 17 4.88 -12.20 -38.41
CA ALA A 17 4.40 -10.93 -38.96
C ALA A 17 4.13 -10.04 -37.73
N CYS A 18 4.77 -8.87 -37.70
CA CYS A 18 4.40 -7.82 -36.78
C CYS A 18 2.87 -7.65 -36.87
N ARG A 19 2.16 -8.14 -35.85
CA ARG A 19 0.70 -7.90 -35.71
C ARG A 19 0.53 -6.42 -35.37
N SER A 20 0.41 -5.57 -36.39
CA SER A 20 0.05 -4.18 -36.23
C SER A 20 -1.06 -3.86 -37.22
N ALA A 21 -2.30 -4.14 -36.81
CA ALA A 21 -3.45 -3.62 -37.52
C ALA A 21 -3.66 -2.16 -37.08
N PRO A 22 -4.00 -1.25 -38.00
CA PRO A 22 -4.14 0.19 -37.68
C PRO A 22 -5.25 0.50 -36.66
N ASP A 23 -6.21 -0.40 -36.53
CA ASP A 23 -7.39 -0.36 -35.68
C ASP A 23 -7.21 -1.07 -34.33
N VAL A 24 -5.99 -1.60 -34.07
CA VAL A 24 -5.68 -2.31 -32.82
C VAL A 24 -4.63 -1.54 -32.00
N ALA A 25 -4.96 -1.25 -30.75
CA ALA A 25 -4.07 -0.60 -29.78
C ALA A 25 -3.10 -1.59 -29.13
N ALA A 26 -3.57 -2.79 -28.81
CA ALA A 26 -2.74 -3.87 -28.29
C ALA A 26 -3.34 -5.25 -28.53
N TYR A 27 -2.49 -6.28 -28.52
CA TYR A 27 -2.88 -7.70 -28.46
C TYR A 27 -2.45 -8.27 -27.13
N VAL A 28 -3.33 -9.06 -26.51
CA VAL A 28 -3.09 -9.76 -25.23
C VAL A 28 -3.50 -11.21 -25.47
N GLY A 29 -2.54 -12.09 -25.77
CA GLY A 29 -2.85 -13.46 -26.20
C GLY A 29 -3.66 -13.49 -27.47
N ASP A 30 -4.86 -14.07 -27.37
CA ASP A 30 -5.85 -14.15 -28.47
C ASP A 30 -6.82 -12.96 -28.50
N GLU A 31 -6.87 -12.18 -27.41
CA GLU A 31 -7.70 -10.97 -27.28
C GLU A 31 -7.00 -9.74 -27.88
N GLN A 32 -7.81 -8.73 -28.19
CA GLN A 32 -7.29 -7.46 -28.71
C GLN A 32 -8.01 -6.28 -28.05
N ILE A 33 -7.25 -5.26 -27.72
CA ILE A 33 -7.77 -3.94 -27.35
C ILE A 33 -7.80 -3.11 -28.62
N SER A 34 -8.99 -2.74 -29.09
CA SER A 34 -9.14 -1.91 -30.28
C SER A 34 -8.82 -0.45 -30.00
N VAL A 35 -8.54 0.31 -31.09
CA VAL A 35 -8.37 1.77 -30.99
C VAL A 35 -9.67 2.43 -30.53
N ASP A 36 -10.81 1.98 -31.03
CA ASP A 36 -12.14 2.52 -30.67
C ASP A 36 -12.44 2.31 -29.18
N GLU A 37 -12.09 1.14 -28.63
CA GLU A 37 -12.23 0.83 -27.20
C GLU A 37 -11.33 1.72 -26.34
N LEU A 38 -10.07 1.87 -26.71
CA LEU A 38 -9.14 2.78 -26.03
C LEU A 38 -9.63 4.22 -26.07
N GLU A 39 -10.06 4.71 -27.25
CA GLU A 39 -10.58 6.07 -27.41
C GLU A 39 -11.85 6.29 -26.59
N ALA A 40 -12.75 5.30 -26.51
CA ALA A 40 -13.94 5.35 -25.68
C ALA A 40 -13.58 5.42 -24.19
N ALA A 41 -12.64 4.59 -23.73
CA ALA A 41 -12.18 4.60 -22.36
C ALA A 41 -11.47 5.91 -21.94
N VAL A 42 -10.73 6.52 -22.87
CA VAL A 42 -10.13 7.85 -22.67
C VAL A 42 -11.22 8.94 -22.63
N ALA A 43 -12.20 8.89 -23.55
CA ALA A 43 -13.29 9.86 -23.60
C ALA A 43 -14.17 9.81 -22.33
N GLU A 44 -14.41 8.62 -21.76
CA GLU A 44 -15.11 8.45 -20.50
C GLU A 44 -14.38 9.20 -19.38
N ARG A 45 -13.06 9.02 -19.26
CA ARG A 45 -12.25 9.70 -18.23
C ARG A 45 -12.20 11.22 -18.45
N LEU A 46 -12.14 11.69 -19.69
CA LEU A 46 -12.21 13.12 -20.00
C LEU A 46 -13.59 13.73 -19.73
N SER A 47 -14.63 12.91 -19.58
CA SER A 47 -15.98 13.37 -19.20
C SER A 47 -16.21 13.35 -17.69
N ASP A 48 -15.29 12.77 -16.90
CA ASP A 48 -15.37 12.76 -15.43
C ASP A 48 -15.19 14.18 -14.89
N GLU A 49 -16.08 14.60 -14.00
CA GLU A 49 -16.14 15.98 -13.49
C GLU A 49 -14.92 16.38 -12.65
N TYR A 50 -14.31 15.42 -11.96
CA TYR A 50 -13.15 15.65 -11.09
C TYR A 50 -11.83 15.51 -11.85
N LEU A 51 -11.77 14.59 -12.83
CA LEU A 51 -10.55 14.30 -13.57
C LEU A 51 -10.34 15.26 -14.75
N ALA A 52 -11.39 15.63 -15.47
CA ALA A 52 -11.27 16.50 -16.66
C ALA A 52 -10.48 17.80 -16.41
N PRO A 53 -10.66 18.53 -15.29
CA PRO A 53 -9.90 19.75 -15.01
C PRO A 53 -8.40 19.50 -14.75
N VAL A 54 -8.03 18.29 -14.34
CA VAL A 54 -6.67 17.94 -13.92
C VAL A 54 -5.80 17.49 -15.11
N VAL A 55 -6.41 16.82 -16.10
CA VAL A 55 -5.68 16.27 -17.26
C VAL A 55 -5.08 17.36 -18.13
N GLY A 56 -5.78 18.49 -18.33
CA GLY A 56 -5.35 19.57 -19.18
C GLY A 56 -5.03 19.09 -20.62
N ASP A 57 -3.87 19.51 -21.17
CA ASP A 57 -3.43 19.16 -22.53
C ASP A 57 -2.67 17.82 -22.61
N SER A 58 -2.56 17.07 -21.51
CA SER A 58 -1.75 15.84 -21.41
C SER A 58 -2.50 14.58 -21.88
N THR A 59 -3.25 14.66 -22.99
CA THR A 59 -4.07 13.56 -23.50
C THR A 59 -3.26 12.33 -23.90
N ASP A 60 -2.04 12.48 -24.41
CA ASP A 60 -1.18 11.36 -24.79
C ASP A 60 -0.73 10.54 -23.56
N GLU A 61 -0.46 11.21 -22.45
CA GLU A 61 -0.10 10.55 -21.19
C GLU A 61 -1.31 9.80 -20.60
N LEU A 62 -2.48 10.45 -20.60
CA LEU A 62 -3.73 9.79 -20.21
C LEU A 62 -4.00 8.56 -21.08
N THR A 63 -3.86 8.66 -22.40
CA THR A 63 -4.08 7.54 -23.32
C THR A 63 -3.16 6.36 -23.01
N ARG A 64 -1.87 6.61 -22.73
CA ARG A 64 -0.93 5.54 -22.32
C ARG A 64 -1.32 4.91 -21.00
N ARG A 65 -1.72 5.72 -20.03
CA ARG A 65 -2.16 5.22 -18.71
C ARG A 65 -3.39 4.34 -18.86
N VAL A 66 -4.38 4.79 -19.61
CA VAL A 66 -5.62 4.04 -19.84
C VAL A 66 -5.32 2.73 -20.58
N LEU A 67 -4.47 2.75 -21.61
CA LEU A 67 -4.07 1.51 -22.28
C LEU A 67 -3.35 0.55 -21.33
N GLY A 68 -2.48 1.06 -20.46
CA GLY A 68 -1.83 0.25 -19.42
C GLY A 68 -2.83 -0.38 -18.46
N GLN A 69 -3.88 0.35 -18.06
CA GLN A 69 -4.95 -0.17 -17.20
C GLN A 69 -5.78 -1.27 -17.90
N LEU A 70 -6.09 -1.08 -19.19
CA LEU A 70 -6.80 -2.11 -19.98
C LEU A 70 -5.95 -3.37 -20.13
N LEU A 71 -4.63 -3.24 -20.39
CA LEU A 71 -3.71 -4.37 -20.44
C LEU A 71 -3.67 -5.14 -19.10
N GLU A 72 -3.59 -4.41 -17.99
CA GLU A 72 -3.60 -5.04 -16.65
C GLU A 72 -4.94 -5.73 -16.35
N ALA A 73 -6.07 -5.18 -16.78
CA ALA A 73 -7.37 -5.82 -16.66
C ALA A 73 -7.40 -7.17 -17.39
N GLU A 74 -6.94 -7.20 -18.66
CA GLU A 74 -6.86 -8.43 -19.46
C GLU A 74 -5.96 -9.49 -18.82
N VAL A 75 -4.80 -9.08 -18.26
CA VAL A 75 -3.90 -10.01 -17.55
C VAL A 75 -4.61 -10.61 -16.31
N HIS A 76 -5.33 -9.79 -15.54
CA HIS A 76 -6.07 -10.27 -14.37
C HIS A 76 -7.23 -11.18 -14.75
N ASP A 77 -7.93 -10.90 -15.85
CA ASP A 77 -9.01 -11.74 -16.35
C ASP A 77 -8.49 -13.09 -16.87
N ALA A 78 -7.37 -13.07 -17.57
CA ALA A 78 -6.70 -14.31 -17.98
C ALA A 78 -6.20 -15.12 -16.77
N ALA A 79 -5.67 -14.45 -15.75
CA ALA A 79 -5.25 -15.11 -14.52
C ALA A 79 -6.46 -15.70 -13.76
N ALA A 80 -7.56 -14.96 -13.66
CA ALA A 80 -8.79 -15.44 -13.06
C ALA A 80 -9.29 -16.72 -13.75
N GLY A 81 -9.28 -16.73 -15.10
CA GLY A 81 -9.61 -17.92 -15.89
C GLY A 81 -8.63 -19.08 -15.67
N ARG A 82 -7.31 -18.81 -15.58
CA ARG A 82 -6.27 -19.84 -15.34
C ARG A 82 -6.43 -20.53 -13.99
N TYR A 83 -6.75 -19.76 -12.95
CA TYR A 83 -6.85 -20.25 -11.57
C TYR A 83 -8.29 -20.59 -11.15
N ASP A 84 -9.27 -20.50 -12.07
CA ASP A 84 -10.70 -20.78 -11.84
C ASP A 84 -11.28 -19.99 -10.66
N VAL A 85 -10.95 -18.70 -10.60
CA VAL A 85 -11.44 -17.76 -9.58
C VAL A 85 -12.29 -16.67 -10.21
N SER A 86 -13.14 -16.04 -9.40
CA SER A 86 -13.95 -14.92 -9.84
C SER A 86 -14.32 -14.01 -8.69
N VAL A 87 -14.54 -12.75 -8.98
CA VAL A 87 -14.99 -11.74 -8.02
C VAL A 87 -16.29 -11.13 -8.54
N SER A 88 -17.32 -11.08 -7.69
CA SER A 88 -18.61 -10.50 -8.05
C SER A 88 -18.61 -8.97 -7.85
N GLU A 89 -19.45 -8.26 -8.62
CA GLU A 89 -19.70 -6.82 -8.44
C GLU A 89 -20.15 -6.44 -7.02
N GLY A 90 -20.86 -7.36 -6.33
CA GLY A 90 -21.28 -7.14 -4.94
C GLY A 90 -20.11 -7.16 -3.96
N GLU A 91 -19.08 -7.95 -4.22
CA GLU A 91 -17.84 -7.99 -3.42
C GLU A 91 -17.03 -6.74 -3.63
N VAL A 92 -16.87 -6.31 -4.88
CA VAL A 92 -16.20 -5.04 -5.22
C VAL A 92 -16.90 -3.87 -4.53
N THR A 93 -18.24 -3.80 -4.62
CA THR A 93 -19.00 -2.71 -3.99
C THR A 93 -18.81 -2.66 -2.49
N ARG A 94 -18.92 -3.80 -1.79
CA ARG A 94 -18.68 -3.88 -0.35
C ARG A 94 -17.25 -3.46 0.02
N GLN A 95 -16.26 -3.87 -0.77
CA GLN A 95 -14.87 -3.51 -0.49
C GLN A 95 -14.62 -2.02 -0.71
N VAL A 96 -15.21 -1.41 -1.72
CA VAL A 96 -15.18 0.04 -1.95
C VAL A 96 -15.83 0.77 -0.78
N GLU A 97 -17.01 0.35 -0.33
CA GLU A 97 -17.71 0.92 0.83
C GLU A 97 -16.86 0.85 2.11
N LEU A 98 -16.16 -0.27 2.33
CA LEU A 98 -15.23 -0.43 3.46
C LEU A 98 -14.03 0.51 3.36
N LEU A 99 -13.49 0.74 2.16
CA LEU A 99 -12.37 1.66 1.94
C LEU A 99 -12.78 3.12 2.12
N LEU A 100 -13.99 3.48 1.74
CA LEU A 100 -14.52 4.84 1.93
C LEU A 100 -14.85 5.10 3.41
N GLY A 101 -15.25 4.07 4.16
CA GLY A 101 -15.62 4.20 5.58
C GLY A 101 -16.71 5.23 5.80
N ASP A 102 -16.46 6.16 6.72
CA ASP A 102 -17.37 7.29 7.04
C ASP A 102 -17.05 8.57 6.23
N ASP A 103 -16.09 8.52 5.33
CA ASP A 103 -15.70 9.67 4.51
C ASP A 103 -16.76 9.97 3.43
N ASP A 104 -16.84 11.24 3.03
CA ASP A 104 -17.70 11.67 1.94
C ASP A 104 -17.15 11.15 0.60
N PRO A 105 -17.86 10.27 -0.13
CA PRO A 105 -17.38 9.69 -1.38
C PRO A 105 -16.99 10.73 -2.43
N GLU A 106 -17.72 11.85 -2.51
CA GLU A 106 -17.43 12.91 -3.48
C GLU A 106 -16.06 13.55 -3.22
N GLN A 107 -15.73 13.81 -1.94
CA GLN A 107 -14.43 14.36 -1.56
C GLN A 107 -13.29 13.36 -1.82
N VAL A 108 -13.53 12.06 -1.57
CA VAL A 108 -12.54 11.02 -1.85
C VAL A 108 -12.26 10.91 -3.35
N TYR A 109 -13.31 10.94 -4.21
CA TYR A 109 -13.15 10.88 -5.66
C TYR A 109 -12.46 12.14 -6.22
N GLU A 110 -12.77 13.32 -5.69
CA GLU A 110 -12.07 14.56 -6.06
C GLU A 110 -10.57 14.47 -5.71
N GLN A 111 -10.22 14.00 -4.51
CA GLN A 111 -8.83 13.80 -4.10
C GLN A 111 -8.12 12.75 -4.96
N LEU A 112 -8.79 11.65 -5.29
CA LEU A 112 -8.28 10.60 -6.16
C LEU A 112 -7.92 11.15 -7.54
N ALA A 113 -8.81 11.94 -8.14
CA ALA A 113 -8.57 12.59 -9.41
C ALA A 113 -7.39 13.57 -9.35
N GLN A 114 -7.36 14.43 -8.33
CA GLN A 114 -6.32 15.46 -8.17
C GLN A 114 -4.93 14.87 -7.88
N GLN A 115 -4.84 13.84 -7.04
CA GLN A 115 -3.55 13.30 -6.57
C GLN A 115 -3.04 12.16 -7.44
N GLN A 116 -3.92 11.35 -8.01
CA GLN A 116 -3.55 10.13 -8.72
C GLN A 116 -3.99 10.14 -10.19
N GLY A 117 -4.83 11.10 -10.60
CA GLY A 117 -5.37 11.17 -11.95
C GLY A 117 -6.27 9.96 -12.27
N ALA A 118 -7.03 9.48 -11.29
CA ALA A 118 -7.89 8.30 -11.39
C ALA A 118 -9.34 8.65 -11.05
N THR A 119 -10.27 7.89 -11.61
CA THR A 119 -11.72 8.05 -11.43
C THR A 119 -12.28 7.08 -10.40
N ALA A 120 -13.54 7.24 -10.03
CA ALA A 120 -14.27 6.25 -9.22
C ALA A 120 -14.33 4.86 -9.90
N ALA A 121 -14.40 4.82 -11.25
CA ALA A 121 -14.35 3.58 -12.01
C ALA A 121 -12.97 2.91 -11.91
N ASP A 122 -11.88 3.69 -11.96
CA ASP A 122 -10.51 3.17 -11.76
C ASP A 122 -10.31 2.61 -10.34
N LEU A 123 -10.89 3.25 -9.32
CA LEU A 123 -10.88 2.72 -7.95
C LEU A 123 -11.59 1.36 -7.89
N ARG A 124 -12.78 1.23 -8.48
CA ARG A 124 -13.53 -0.02 -8.51
C ARG A 124 -12.75 -1.13 -9.22
N GLU A 125 -12.14 -0.83 -10.36
CA GLU A 125 -11.30 -1.77 -11.09
C GLU A 125 -10.06 -2.18 -10.28
N GLY A 126 -9.38 -1.24 -9.63
CA GLY A 126 -8.27 -1.54 -8.73
C GLY A 126 -8.67 -2.45 -7.57
N VAL A 127 -9.87 -2.24 -7.01
CA VAL A 127 -10.45 -3.12 -5.97
C VAL A 127 -10.78 -4.50 -6.52
N ARG A 128 -11.35 -4.60 -7.73
CA ARG A 128 -11.61 -5.88 -8.40
C ARG A 128 -10.32 -6.69 -8.57
N GLN A 129 -9.27 -6.05 -9.07
CA GLN A 129 -7.95 -6.68 -9.23
C GLN A 129 -7.34 -7.11 -7.90
N LEU A 130 -7.45 -6.28 -6.85
CA LEU A 130 -7.02 -6.65 -5.50
C LEU A 130 -7.72 -7.92 -4.99
N LEU A 131 -9.04 -7.99 -5.16
CA LEU A 131 -9.83 -9.14 -4.74
C LEU A 131 -9.46 -10.38 -5.57
N LEU A 132 -9.30 -10.25 -6.91
CA LEU A 132 -8.84 -11.35 -7.76
C LEU A 132 -7.47 -11.89 -7.31
N ARG A 133 -6.52 -11.03 -6.99
CA ARG A 133 -5.21 -11.47 -6.47
C ARG A 133 -5.34 -12.26 -5.17
N ARG A 134 -6.22 -11.83 -4.26
CA ARG A 134 -6.50 -12.58 -3.02
C ARG A 134 -7.13 -13.94 -3.28
N GLU A 135 -8.07 -14.02 -4.22
CA GLU A 135 -8.69 -15.28 -4.62
C GLU A 135 -7.69 -16.22 -5.31
N ILE A 136 -6.79 -15.69 -6.16
CA ILE A 136 -5.70 -16.46 -6.77
C ILE A 136 -4.76 -17.00 -5.68
N ALA A 137 -4.35 -16.16 -4.72
CA ALA A 137 -3.54 -16.61 -3.60
C ALA A 137 -4.26 -17.71 -2.79
N ALA A 138 -5.55 -17.51 -2.49
CA ALA A 138 -6.34 -18.50 -1.76
C ALA A 138 -6.42 -19.83 -2.50
N ALA A 139 -6.64 -19.82 -3.83
CA ALA A 139 -6.65 -21.01 -4.67
C ALA A 139 -5.29 -21.74 -4.69
N GLN A 140 -4.20 -21.03 -4.44
CA GLN A 140 -2.83 -21.58 -4.35
C GLN A 140 -2.39 -21.89 -2.91
N GLY A 141 -3.23 -21.61 -1.91
CA GLY A 141 -2.93 -21.84 -0.49
C GLY A 141 -2.14 -20.71 0.18
N GLY A 142 -2.01 -19.54 -0.45
CA GLY A 142 -1.22 -18.41 0.04
C GLY A 142 -1.99 -17.36 0.85
N ALA A 143 -3.31 -17.47 0.95
CA ALA A 143 -4.13 -16.49 1.67
C ALA A 143 -4.37 -16.80 3.17
N GLU A 144 -3.82 -17.89 3.69
CA GLU A 144 -4.05 -18.33 5.08
C GLU A 144 -3.65 -17.27 6.11
N GLY A 145 -2.65 -16.44 5.78
CA GLY A 145 -2.19 -15.34 6.65
C GLY A 145 -3.23 -14.26 6.93
N LEU A 146 -4.25 -14.12 6.07
CA LEU A 146 -5.36 -13.16 6.24
C LEU A 146 -6.48 -13.68 7.14
N GLU A 147 -6.46 -14.96 7.51
CA GLU A 147 -7.45 -15.52 8.40
C GLU A 147 -7.31 -14.98 9.83
N GLU A 148 -8.42 -14.78 10.52
CA GLU A 148 -8.47 -14.30 11.92
C GLU A 148 -7.55 -15.12 12.85
N THR A 149 -7.48 -16.44 12.63
CA THR A 149 -6.64 -17.35 13.42
C THR A 149 -5.15 -17.09 13.22
N ALA A 150 -4.73 -16.83 11.98
CA ALA A 150 -3.35 -16.51 11.64
C ALA A 150 -2.96 -15.11 12.13
N LEU A 151 -3.85 -14.13 11.99
CA LEU A 151 -3.64 -12.78 12.51
C LEU A 151 -3.48 -12.78 14.03
N ARG A 152 -4.28 -13.57 14.77
CA ARG A 152 -4.13 -13.74 16.22
C ARG A 152 -2.82 -14.44 16.59
N ALA A 153 -2.43 -15.47 15.86
CA ALA A 153 -1.15 -16.14 16.08
C ALA A 153 0.01 -15.16 15.86
N ARG A 154 -0.05 -14.36 14.79
CA ARG A 154 0.95 -13.33 14.51
C ARG A 154 0.99 -12.24 15.58
N TYR A 155 -0.18 -11.79 16.07
CA TYR A 155 -0.25 -10.89 17.21
C TYR A 155 0.47 -11.45 18.43
N ASP A 156 0.22 -12.72 18.78
CA ASP A 156 0.86 -13.36 19.95
C ASP A 156 2.39 -13.45 19.79
N GLU A 157 2.91 -13.58 18.57
CA GLU A 157 4.35 -13.57 18.27
C GLU A 157 4.99 -12.18 18.46
N VAL A 158 4.28 -11.12 18.03
CA VAL A 158 4.88 -9.77 17.98
C VAL A 158 4.59 -8.93 19.22
N ARG A 159 3.54 -9.20 19.97
CA ARG A 159 3.07 -8.35 21.08
C ARG A 159 4.15 -8.08 22.12
N GLU A 160 5.02 -9.07 22.42
CA GLU A 160 6.10 -8.89 23.41
C GLU A 160 7.15 -7.86 22.95
N GLN A 161 7.34 -7.71 21.63
CA GLN A 161 8.23 -6.70 21.04
C GLN A 161 7.61 -5.29 21.05
N LEU A 162 6.28 -5.22 21.19
CA LEU A 162 5.49 -4.00 21.23
C LEU A 162 5.14 -3.59 22.67
N ALA A 163 5.83 -4.17 23.66
CA ALA A 163 5.65 -3.84 25.04
C ALA A 163 5.87 -2.34 25.29
N GLN A 164 4.94 -1.74 26.00
CA GLN A 164 4.96 -0.33 26.39
C GLN A 164 5.17 -0.20 27.88
N VAL A 165 5.95 0.79 28.26
CA VAL A 165 6.11 1.17 29.67
C VAL A 165 4.90 1.99 30.08
N GLU A 166 4.17 1.53 31.08
CA GLU A 166 3.09 2.29 31.71
C GLU A 166 3.67 3.13 32.83
N PHE A 167 3.50 4.44 32.76
CA PHE A 167 4.15 5.36 33.70
C PHE A 167 3.33 6.59 34.00
N GLY A 168 3.71 7.25 35.08
CA GLY A 168 3.24 8.58 35.43
C GLY A 168 4.36 9.41 36.06
N TYR A 169 4.15 10.70 36.14
CA TYR A 169 5.03 11.59 36.88
C TYR A 169 4.23 12.75 37.49
N VAL A 170 4.65 13.17 38.67
CA VAL A 170 4.08 14.33 39.37
C VAL A 170 5.19 15.23 39.88
N THR A 171 4.98 16.54 39.81
CA THR A 171 5.92 17.52 40.39
C THR A 171 5.44 17.99 41.74
N VAL A 172 6.30 17.88 42.74
CA VAL A 172 6.02 18.27 44.13
C VAL A 172 6.99 19.35 44.62
N PRO A 173 6.64 20.15 45.64
CA PRO A 173 7.41 21.34 45.97
C PRO A 173 8.81 21.06 46.57
N ASP A 174 8.99 19.94 47.27
CA ASP A 174 10.24 19.64 47.99
C ASP A 174 10.52 18.13 48.08
N GLN A 175 11.75 17.79 48.46
CA GLN A 175 12.21 16.40 48.55
C GLN A 175 11.46 15.56 49.61
N ALA A 176 11.08 16.16 50.74
CA ALA A 176 10.36 15.40 51.78
C ALA A 176 8.97 14.97 51.29
N THR A 177 8.30 15.87 50.56
CA THR A 177 7.03 15.57 49.90
C THR A 177 7.23 14.52 48.78
N ALA A 178 8.33 14.61 48.02
CA ALA A 178 8.64 13.63 46.96
C ALA A 178 8.85 12.21 47.53
N ASP A 179 9.60 12.10 48.62
CA ASP A 179 9.84 10.82 49.28
C ASP A 179 8.54 10.21 49.84
N ALA A 180 7.65 11.03 50.39
CA ALA A 180 6.33 10.59 50.87
C ALA A 180 5.43 10.12 49.70
N VAL A 181 5.39 10.87 48.60
CA VAL A 181 4.62 10.51 47.40
C VAL A 181 5.17 9.23 46.77
N ALA A 182 6.49 9.08 46.65
CA ALA A 182 7.11 7.89 46.12
C ALA A 182 6.77 6.64 46.97
N ALA A 183 6.81 6.78 48.26
CA ALA A 183 6.42 5.69 49.21
C ALA A 183 4.90 5.36 49.05
N GLU A 184 4.05 6.38 48.95
CA GLU A 184 2.61 6.21 48.77
C GLU A 184 2.28 5.47 47.46
N LEU A 185 2.87 5.87 46.34
CA LEU A 185 2.65 5.23 45.00
C LEU A 185 3.20 3.80 44.98
N THR A 186 4.34 3.55 45.62
CA THR A 186 4.90 2.21 45.72
C THR A 186 4.01 1.29 46.60
N ALA A 187 3.42 1.81 47.66
CA ALA A 187 2.52 1.05 48.51
C ALA A 187 1.13 0.84 47.90
N ASN A 188 0.65 1.81 47.09
CA ASN A 188 -0.66 1.77 46.45
C ASN A 188 -0.59 2.30 44.99
N PRO A 189 -0.14 1.48 44.04
CA PRO A 189 -0.05 1.84 42.63
C PRO A 189 -1.34 2.40 42.02
N ALA A 190 -2.49 1.85 42.40
CA ALA A 190 -3.81 2.30 41.89
C ALA A 190 -4.19 3.73 42.37
N GLY A 191 -3.47 4.25 43.36
CA GLY A 191 -3.68 5.59 43.90
C GLY A 191 -3.13 6.74 43.01
N TYR A 192 -2.47 6.45 41.91
CA TYR A 192 -1.79 7.43 41.07
C TYR A 192 -2.70 8.63 40.67
N PRO A 193 -3.93 8.46 40.17
CA PRO A 193 -4.78 9.60 39.78
C PRO A 193 -5.10 10.51 40.98
N ALA A 194 -5.30 9.95 42.17
CA ALA A 194 -5.56 10.72 43.38
C ALA A 194 -4.33 11.51 43.83
N VAL A 195 -3.13 10.95 43.65
CA VAL A 195 -1.86 11.63 43.89
C VAL A 195 -1.67 12.79 42.88
N ALA A 196 -1.83 12.51 41.61
CA ALA A 196 -1.68 13.50 40.53
C ALA A 196 -2.62 14.70 40.72
N ALA A 197 -3.87 14.43 41.11
CA ALA A 197 -4.87 15.48 41.41
C ALA A 197 -4.48 16.43 42.55
N ARG A 198 -3.62 16.05 43.47
CA ARG A 198 -3.10 16.88 44.56
C ARG A 198 -2.01 17.86 44.10
N PHE A 199 -1.34 17.53 42.98
CA PHE A 199 -0.19 18.29 42.47
C PHE A 199 -0.37 18.61 40.97
N PRO A 200 -1.43 19.36 40.60
CA PRO A 200 -1.67 19.72 39.21
C PRO A 200 -0.58 20.67 38.69
N GLY A 201 -0.15 20.47 37.44
CA GLY A 201 0.88 21.34 36.83
C GLY A 201 1.31 20.85 35.45
N GLN A 202 2.11 21.67 34.77
CA GLN A 202 2.62 21.34 33.44
C GLN A 202 3.49 20.08 33.42
N TYR A 203 4.20 19.81 34.52
CA TYR A 203 5.04 18.62 34.68
C TYR A 203 4.39 17.60 35.63
N THR A 204 3.09 17.35 35.41
CA THR A 204 2.32 16.32 36.08
C THR A 204 1.36 15.69 35.08
N LEU A 205 1.43 14.37 34.91
CA LEU A 205 0.42 13.60 34.17
C LEU A 205 -0.78 13.36 35.08
N ALA A 206 -1.98 13.75 34.63
CA ALA A 206 -3.21 13.53 35.39
C ALA A 206 -3.57 12.04 35.51
N GLU A 207 -3.25 11.28 34.49
CA GLU A 207 -3.47 9.83 34.36
C GLU A 207 -2.16 9.16 33.95
N LEU A 208 -2.10 7.83 34.12
CA LEU A 208 -0.98 7.05 33.59
C LEU A 208 -0.97 7.11 32.06
N ASP A 209 0.23 7.13 31.49
CA ASP A 209 0.47 7.07 30.06
C ASP A 209 1.25 5.79 29.73
N SER A 210 1.16 5.36 28.49
CA SER A 210 1.87 4.19 27.98
C SER A 210 2.64 4.54 26.72
N ALA A 211 3.94 4.26 26.72
CA ALA A 211 4.79 4.53 25.54
C ALA A 211 5.84 3.43 25.35
N PRO A 212 6.25 3.18 24.09
CA PRO A 212 7.44 2.38 23.82
C PRO A 212 8.66 2.96 24.57
N ALA A 213 9.56 2.11 25.05
CA ALA A 213 10.73 2.53 25.81
C ALA A 213 11.55 3.66 25.14
N ALA A 214 11.60 3.66 23.79
CA ALA A 214 12.30 4.69 23.02
C ALA A 214 11.59 6.07 22.99
N GLN A 215 10.31 6.12 23.33
CA GLN A 215 9.47 7.32 23.33
C GLN A 215 9.24 7.90 24.74
N VAL A 216 9.69 7.20 25.76
CA VAL A 216 9.65 7.73 27.13
C VAL A 216 10.45 9.03 27.21
N PRO A 217 9.93 10.09 27.89
CA PRO A 217 10.62 11.35 27.99
C PRO A 217 12.08 11.19 28.45
N PRO A 218 13.09 11.77 27.76
CA PRO A 218 14.51 11.54 28.06
C PRO A 218 14.91 11.85 29.50
N ALA A 219 14.26 12.84 30.12
CA ALA A 219 14.51 13.22 31.51
C ALA A 219 14.15 12.12 32.52
N LEU A 220 13.15 11.29 32.19
CA LEU A 220 12.72 10.13 32.98
C LEU A 220 13.46 8.86 32.55
N GLY A 221 13.75 8.77 31.30
CA GLY A 221 14.58 7.93 30.47
C GLY A 221 14.84 6.52 31.00
N GLN A 222 16.11 6.21 31.03
CA GLN A 222 16.59 4.86 31.27
C GLN A 222 16.20 4.33 32.65
N GLN A 223 16.07 5.21 33.65
CA GLN A 223 15.67 4.80 34.99
C GLN A 223 14.23 4.30 35.04
N LEU A 224 13.30 4.96 34.32
CA LEU A 224 11.92 4.53 34.25
C LEU A 224 11.77 3.19 33.52
N VAL A 225 12.51 3.02 32.42
CA VAL A 225 12.49 1.77 31.63
C VAL A 225 13.04 0.58 32.43
N THR A 226 14.05 0.80 33.24
CA THR A 226 14.72 -0.28 34.04
C THR A 226 14.13 -0.52 35.41
N ALA A 227 13.34 0.41 35.97
CA ALA A 227 12.68 0.26 37.25
C ALA A 227 11.74 -0.96 37.27
N ALA A 228 11.57 -1.59 38.42
CA ALA A 228 10.56 -2.66 38.55
C ALA A 228 9.14 -2.06 38.45
N PRO A 229 8.15 -2.79 37.89
CA PRO A 229 6.75 -2.39 37.97
C PRO A 229 6.30 -2.09 39.40
N GLY A 230 5.47 -1.08 39.59
CA GLY A 230 4.99 -0.62 40.91
C GLY A 230 6.01 0.23 41.68
N THR A 231 7.09 0.69 41.03
CA THR A 231 8.15 1.45 41.71
C THR A 231 8.05 2.94 41.37
N ALA A 232 8.11 3.80 42.38
CA ALA A 232 8.26 5.23 42.27
C ALA A 232 9.66 5.68 42.71
N PHE A 233 10.22 6.70 42.08
CA PHE A 233 11.53 7.28 42.38
C PHE A 233 11.56 8.76 42.01
N THR A 234 12.49 9.48 42.60
CA THR A 234 12.66 10.93 42.33
C THR A 234 13.64 11.17 41.20
N VAL A 235 13.31 12.13 40.32
CA VAL A 235 14.14 12.54 39.15
C VAL A 235 14.39 14.02 39.23
N PRO A 236 15.65 14.48 39.15
CA PRO A 236 15.95 15.89 39.06
C PRO A 236 15.58 16.42 37.66
N VAL A 237 14.57 17.29 37.59
CA VAL A 237 14.17 18.01 36.37
C VAL A 237 14.23 19.52 36.69
N PRO A 238 15.32 20.21 36.35
CA PRO A 238 15.52 21.62 36.75
C PRO A 238 14.41 22.55 36.30
N GLU A 239 13.80 22.27 35.14
CA GLU A 239 12.76 23.08 34.54
C GLU A 239 11.39 22.92 35.22
N ALA A 240 11.22 21.86 36.02
CA ALA A 240 9.93 21.57 36.67
C ALA A 240 9.62 22.50 37.85
N GLY A 241 10.59 23.26 38.35
CA GLY A 241 10.41 24.17 39.49
C GLY A 241 10.15 23.48 40.83
N GLY A 242 10.40 22.15 40.92
CA GLY A 242 10.22 21.29 42.07
C GLY A 242 10.92 19.96 41.86
N VAL A 243 10.53 18.96 42.65
CA VAL A 243 11.04 17.60 42.53
C VAL A 243 10.02 16.75 41.75
N VAL A 244 10.48 16.09 40.71
CA VAL A 244 9.64 15.17 39.93
C VAL A 244 9.69 13.78 40.55
N VAL A 245 8.54 13.21 40.85
CA VAL A 245 8.38 11.80 41.24
C VAL A 245 7.88 11.06 40.01
N ALA A 246 8.71 10.19 39.45
CA ALA A 246 8.37 9.28 38.36
C ALA A 246 7.87 7.94 38.95
N PHE A 247 6.86 7.39 38.36
CA PHE A 247 6.25 6.14 38.76
C PHE A 247 6.14 5.20 37.58
N ARG A 248 6.72 4.02 37.63
CA ARG A 248 6.50 2.93 36.69
C ARG A 248 5.36 2.05 37.20
N ALA A 249 4.18 2.19 36.58
CA ALA A 249 2.99 1.42 36.96
C ALA A 249 3.11 -0.04 36.50
N GLY A 250 3.51 -0.25 35.25
CA GLY A 250 3.52 -1.57 34.66
C GLY A 250 4.15 -1.67 33.29
N THR A 251 3.73 -2.70 32.61
CA THR A 251 3.96 -2.90 31.17
C THR A 251 2.61 -3.20 30.55
N THR A 252 2.29 -2.50 29.47
CA THR A 252 1.09 -2.71 28.69
C THR A 252 1.45 -3.21 27.29
N TYR A 253 0.48 -3.72 26.60
CA TYR A 253 0.63 -4.20 25.24
C TYR A 253 -0.52 -3.65 24.42
N PRO A 254 -0.28 -3.19 23.16
CA PRO A 254 -1.37 -2.86 22.26
C PRO A 254 -2.33 -4.04 22.14
N SER A 255 -3.61 -3.79 22.10
CA SER A 255 -4.61 -4.83 21.91
C SER A 255 -4.54 -5.42 20.49
N PHE A 256 -5.10 -6.60 20.30
CA PHE A 256 -5.23 -7.18 18.96
C PHE A 256 -5.99 -6.26 18.01
N GLU A 257 -7.07 -5.63 18.48
CA GLU A 257 -7.89 -4.73 17.66
C GLU A 257 -7.12 -3.46 17.23
N GLU A 258 -6.23 -2.94 18.07
CA GLU A 258 -5.36 -1.81 17.72
C GLU A 258 -4.30 -2.19 16.68
N LEU A 259 -3.79 -3.44 16.73
CA LEU A 259 -2.79 -3.93 15.79
C LEU A 259 -3.38 -4.59 14.55
N ARG A 260 -4.66 -4.96 14.54
CA ARG A 260 -5.33 -5.64 13.43
C ARG A 260 -5.05 -4.99 12.07
N PRO A 261 -5.18 -3.66 11.88
CA PRO A 261 -4.93 -3.04 10.57
C PRO A 261 -3.49 -3.24 10.09
N GLN A 262 -2.52 -3.20 11.02
CA GLN A 262 -1.11 -3.43 10.69
C GLN A 262 -0.83 -4.89 10.33
N LEU A 263 -1.42 -5.83 11.06
CA LEU A 263 -1.29 -7.28 10.79
C LEU A 263 -1.94 -7.66 9.48
N GLU A 264 -3.11 -7.11 9.17
CA GLU A 264 -3.79 -7.30 7.88
C GLU A 264 -2.99 -6.72 6.72
N ALA A 265 -2.35 -5.56 6.91
CA ALA A 265 -1.47 -4.97 5.90
C ALA A 265 -0.22 -5.83 5.67
N GLU A 266 0.42 -6.35 6.73
CA GLU A 266 1.57 -7.27 6.64
C GLU A 266 1.18 -8.56 5.89
N ALA A 267 0.06 -9.18 6.26
CA ALA A 267 -0.45 -10.38 5.60
C ALA A 267 -0.83 -10.10 4.13
N GLY A 268 -1.42 -8.93 3.86
CA GLY A 268 -1.75 -8.49 2.49
C GLY A 268 -0.50 -8.31 1.61
N GLN A 269 0.60 -7.78 2.16
CA GLN A 269 1.87 -7.69 1.44
C GLN A 269 2.44 -9.08 1.10
N ALA A 270 2.36 -10.04 2.03
CA ALA A 270 2.79 -11.41 1.77
C ALA A 270 1.98 -12.06 0.64
N VAL A 271 0.67 -11.83 0.59
CA VAL A 271 -0.19 -12.27 -0.52
C VAL A 271 0.24 -11.65 -1.85
N GLU A 272 0.52 -10.34 -1.87
CA GLU A 272 0.99 -9.66 -3.09
C GLU A 272 2.34 -10.23 -3.57
N GLU A 273 3.30 -10.47 -2.67
CA GLU A 273 4.59 -11.06 -3.01
C GLU A 273 4.45 -12.48 -3.60
N GLU A 274 3.48 -13.25 -3.13
CA GLU A 274 3.20 -14.60 -3.64
C GLU A 274 2.51 -14.59 -5.00
N VAL A 275 1.59 -13.67 -5.23
CA VAL A 275 0.81 -13.59 -6.48
C VAL A 275 1.57 -12.93 -7.63
N GLN A 276 2.50 -12.02 -7.35
CA GLN A 276 3.25 -11.32 -8.39
C GLN A 276 3.93 -12.24 -9.41
N PRO A 277 4.67 -13.31 -9.02
CA PRO A 277 5.25 -14.23 -10.00
C PRO A 277 4.19 -14.99 -10.81
N LEU A 278 3.03 -15.30 -10.21
CA LEU A 278 1.94 -15.98 -10.91
C LEU A 278 1.34 -15.10 -12.02
N LEU A 279 1.17 -13.82 -11.74
CA LEU A 279 0.72 -12.84 -12.74
C LEU A 279 1.79 -12.58 -13.80
N ALA A 280 3.06 -12.55 -13.43
CA ALA A 280 4.15 -12.44 -14.37
C ALA A 280 4.18 -13.62 -15.37
N ASP A 281 4.04 -14.84 -14.88
CA ASP A 281 3.94 -16.04 -15.72
C ASP A 281 2.73 -15.97 -16.67
N VAL A 282 1.58 -15.49 -16.20
CA VAL A 282 0.39 -15.27 -17.06
C VAL A 282 0.68 -14.24 -18.13
N ARG A 283 1.28 -13.10 -17.78
CA ARG A 283 1.64 -12.02 -18.71
C ARG A 283 2.62 -12.49 -19.79
N ASP A 284 3.62 -13.26 -19.39
CA ASP A 284 4.62 -13.82 -20.31
C ASP A 284 3.98 -14.81 -21.30
N ASP A 285 3.09 -15.67 -20.83
CA ASP A 285 2.37 -16.63 -21.66
C ASP A 285 1.40 -15.96 -22.64
N LEU A 286 0.80 -14.81 -22.27
CA LEU A 286 -0.08 -14.04 -23.12
C LEU A 286 0.67 -13.35 -24.29
N GLY A 287 1.95 -13.04 -24.13
CA GLY A 287 2.75 -12.44 -25.19
C GLY A 287 2.21 -11.10 -25.67
N ILE A 288 2.09 -10.13 -24.74
CA ILE A 288 1.51 -8.81 -25.00
C ILE A 288 2.28 -8.06 -26.08
N THR A 289 1.57 -7.52 -27.07
CA THR A 289 2.13 -6.67 -28.14
C THR A 289 1.36 -5.37 -28.23
N VAL A 290 2.03 -4.25 -28.02
CA VAL A 290 1.45 -2.91 -28.06
C VAL A 290 1.77 -2.23 -29.39
N ASN A 291 0.79 -1.51 -29.96
CA ASN A 291 1.01 -0.67 -31.12
C ASN A 291 2.00 0.46 -30.76
N PRO A 292 3.16 0.56 -31.47
CA PRO A 292 4.22 1.52 -31.13
C PRO A 292 3.78 2.99 -31.07
N ARG A 293 2.63 3.31 -31.69
CA ARG A 293 2.01 4.65 -31.61
C ARG A 293 1.71 5.06 -30.17
N TYR A 294 1.32 4.10 -29.31
CA TYR A 294 0.88 4.36 -27.93
C TYR A 294 2.01 4.22 -26.92
N GLY A 295 3.09 3.51 -27.24
CA GLY A 295 4.23 3.33 -26.34
C GLY A 295 4.98 2.04 -26.56
N VAL A 296 5.92 1.80 -25.67
CA VAL A 296 6.72 0.57 -25.59
C VAL A 296 6.47 -0.07 -24.24
N LEU A 297 6.12 -1.36 -24.23
CA LEU A 297 5.97 -2.12 -23.00
C LEU A 297 7.36 -2.40 -22.40
N GLY A 298 7.59 -1.94 -21.16
CA GLY A 298 8.79 -2.24 -20.42
C GLY A 298 8.78 -3.64 -19.80
N GLU A 299 9.93 -4.11 -19.32
CA GLU A 299 10.04 -5.38 -18.59
C GLU A 299 9.21 -5.41 -17.29
N ASP A 300 8.91 -4.24 -16.75
CA ASP A 300 8.04 -4.05 -15.59
C ASP A 300 6.54 -4.06 -15.92
N GLY A 301 6.18 -4.31 -17.18
CA GLY A 301 4.80 -4.31 -17.67
C GLY A 301 4.20 -2.91 -17.86
N ARG A 302 4.96 -1.84 -17.64
CA ARG A 302 4.49 -0.46 -17.83
C ARG A 302 4.73 0.05 -19.23
N LEU A 303 3.82 0.91 -19.70
CA LEU A 303 3.97 1.58 -21.00
C LEU A 303 4.84 2.84 -20.83
N ALA A 304 6.03 2.81 -21.45
CA ALA A 304 6.87 3.98 -21.62
C ALA A 304 6.46 4.77 -22.90
N PRO A 305 6.76 6.07 -22.99
CA PRO A 305 6.58 6.83 -24.21
C PRO A 305 7.28 6.16 -25.40
N PRO A 306 6.74 6.30 -26.63
CA PRO A 306 7.38 5.74 -27.81
C PRO A 306 8.79 6.33 -27.98
N THR A 307 9.79 5.45 -28.12
CA THR A 307 11.18 5.86 -28.41
C THR A 307 11.37 5.92 -29.92
N GLY A 308 11.85 7.06 -30.44
CA GLY A 308 12.20 7.19 -31.87
C GLY A 308 11.12 7.82 -32.75
N GLY A 309 10.45 8.85 -32.26
CA GLY A 309 9.60 9.71 -33.11
C GLY A 309 10.46 10.50 -34.12
N VAL A 310 9.86 10.85 -35.27
CA VAL A 310 10.50 11.66 -36.36
C VAL A 310 11.14 12.95 -35.82
N VAL A 311 10.73 13.42 -34.65
CA VAL A 311 11.26 14.62 -33.98
C VAL A 311 12.70 14.41 -33.48
N ASP A 312 13.08 13.18 -33.07
CA ASP A 312 14.45 12.88 -32.60
C ASP A 312 15.46 12.84 -33.75
N ILE A 313 15.00 12.52 -34.97
CA ILE A 313 15.85 12.46 -36.15
C ILE A 313 16.18 13.88 -36.67
N VAL A 314 15.34 14.87 -36.39
CA VAL A 314 15.53 16.26 -36.86
C VAL A 314 16.32 17.11 -35.86
N GLY A 315 16.35 16.69 -34.55
CA GLY A 315 17.08 17.39 -33.48
C GLY A 315 18.60 17.21 -33.55
N ASP A 316 19.10 16.05 -34.01
CA ASP A 316 20.52 15.72 -34.04
C ASP A 316 21.24 16.09 -35.36
N GLY A 317 20.58 16.70 -36.30
CA GLY A 317 21.04 16.90 -37.68
C GLY A 317 21.57 18.28 -38.07
N VAL A 318 21.67 19.26 -37.16
CA VAL A 318 22.18 20.60 -37.53
C VAL A 318 23.33 21.05 -36.63
N ALA A 319 24.45 20.36 -36.73
CA ALA A 319 25.76 20.97 -36.51
C ALA A 319 26.33 21.34 -37.86
N GLY A 320 26.01 22.53 -38.38
CA GLY A 320 26.62 23.11 -39.54
C GLY A 320 28.12 23.33 -39.33
N PRO A 321 28.95 23.20 -40.39
CA PRO A 321 30.39 23.40 -40.27
C PRO A 321 30.70 24.86 -39.97
N SER A 322 31.47 25.09 -38.89
CA SER A 322 32.12 26.36 -38.63
C SER A 322 33.07 26.67 -39.79
N ALA A 323 32.83 27.78 -40.47
CA ALA A 323 33.77 28.35 -41.43
C ALA A 323 34.76 29.22 -40.63
N ASP A 324 36.06 28.91 -40.79
CA ASP A 324 37.19 29.78 -40.50
C ASP A 324 37.21 31.05 -41.37
#